data_57938b6a3817edaf0eb53ffd8eb14a2b
#
_entry.id   57938b6a3817edaf0eb53ffd8eb14a2b
#
_cell.length_a   1.000
_cell.length_b   1.000
_cell.length_c   1.000
_cell.angle_alpha   90.00
_cell.angle_beta   90.00
_cell.angle_gamma   90.00
#
_symmetry.space_group_name_H-M   'P 1'
#
loop_
_entity.id
_entity.type
_entity.pdbx_description
1 polymer ?
#
loop_
_entity_poly.entity_id
_entity_poly.type
_entity_poly.pdbx_seq_one_letter_code
_entity_poly.pdbx_strand_id
1 'polypeptide(L)'
;MSAQRPITNFYPVEVSGWDTAQSFFVEKSELEWNEETGKYLTLSCSLCPGSMIFLRLLQPTSPDRSLPVAYHALHMNATPEGGQRFRLNQIQPNRGSKDTPA
;
A
#
# COMPACT_ATOMS: atom_id res chain seq x y z
N MET A 1 -6.13 -23.33 -24.25
CA MET A 1 -6.35 -22.82 -23.60
C MET A 1 -5.69 -22.18 -22.90
N SER A 2 -5.59 -21.45 -22.72
CA SER A 2 -4.84 -20.85 -22.09
C SER A 2 -5.37 -20.30 -20.99
N ALA A 3 -5.05 -20.61 -20.00
CA ALA A 3 -5.50 -20.07 -18.90
C ALA A 3 -4.89 -18.80 -18.77
N GLN A 4 -5.63 -17.81 -18.60
CA GLN A 4 -5.08 -16.61 -18.45
C GLN A 4 -4.74 -16.45 -17.04
N ARG A 5 -3.55 -16.17 -16.65
CA ARG A 5 -3.19 -15.94 -15.33
C ARG A 5 -3.26 -14.50 -14.99
N PRO A 6 -3.71 -14.12 -13.81
CA PRO A 6 -3.71 -12.72 -13.41
C PRO A 6 -2.28 -12.20 -13.42
N ILE A 7 -2.11 -10.99 -13.83
CA ILE A 7 -0.80 -10.39 -13.91
C ILE A 7 -0.47 -9.73 -12.61
N THR A 8 0.72 -9.99 -12.10
CA THR A 8 1.20 -9.33 -10.90
C THR A 8 2.38 -8.47 -11.28
N ASN A 9 2.31 -7.21 -10.93
CA ASN A 9 3.39 -6.27 -11.20
C ASN A 9 3.99 -5.82 -9.90
N PHE A 10 5.27 -5.48 -9.94
CA PHE A 10 5.98 -5.01 -8.76
C PHE A 10 6.53 -3.63 -9.04
N TYR A 11 6.32 -2.72 -8.11
CA TYR A 11 6.77 -1.35 -8.28
C TYR A 11 7.57 -0.92 -7.06
N PRO A 12 8.74 -0.34 -7.24
CA PRO A 12 9.50 0.15 -6.10
C PRO A 12 8.79 1.35 -5.50
N VAL A 13 8.62 1.36 -4.22
CA VAL A 13 7.88 2.42 -3.54
C VAL A 13 8.56 2.83 -2.26
N GLU A 14 8.25 4.04 -1.81
CA GLU A 14 8.65 4.52 -0.52
C GLU A 14 7.39 4.56 0.32
N VAL A 15 7.43 3.93 1.48
CA VAL A 15 6.27 3.83 2.35
C VAL A 15 6.55 4.63 3.61
N SER A 16 5.60 5.42 4.03
CA SER A 16 5.77 6.18 5.27
C SER A 16 4.50 6.08 6.11
N GLY A 17 4.65 6.27 7.39
CA GLY A 17 3.53 6.19 8.31
C GLY A 17 4.04 6.07 9.72
N TRP A 18 3.18 5.58 10.63
CA TRP A 18 3.56 5.41 12.02
C TRP A 18 3.40 3.95 12.39
N ASP A 19 4.38 3.41 13.10
CA ASP A 19 4.36 2.02 13.49
C ASP A 19 3.59 1.84 14.80
N THR A 20 3.59 0.62 15.35
CA THR A 20 2.86 0.36 16.57
C THR A 20 3.43 1.12 17.76
N ALA A 21 4.67 1.54 17.68
CA ALA A 21 5.26 2.33 18.75
C ALA A 21 5.01 3.82 18.55
N GLN A 22 4.20 4.19 17.59
CA GLN A 22 3.88 5.58 17.28
C GLN A 22 5.10 6.33 16.77
N SER A 23 6.05 5.63 16.20
CA SER A 23 7.22 6.26 15.60
C SER A 23 7.01 6.38 14.11
N PHE A 24 7.32 7.55 13.59
CA PHE A 24 7.21 7.76 12.15
C PHE A 24 8.31 7.00 11.44
N PHE A 25 7.96 6.28 10.39
CA PHE A 25 8.95 5.53 9.64
C PHE A 25 8.87 5.85 8.16
N VAL A 26 9.96 5.62 7.47
CA VAL A 26 10.01 5.69 6.02
C VAL A 26 10.80 4.46 5.59
N GLU A 27 10.22 3.67 4.74
CA GLU A 27 10.87 2.43 4.33
C GLU A 27 10.68 2.22 2.85
N LYS A 28 11.70 1.74 2.16
CA LYS A 28 11.58 1.41 0.76
C LYS A 28 11.14 -0.04 0.65
N SER A 29 10.22 -0.31 -0.23
CA SER A 29 9.71 -1.64 -0.40
C SER A 29 9.23 -1.81 -1.84
N GLU A 30 8.51 -2.86 -2.09
CA GLU A 30 7.94 -3.10 -3.40
C GLU A 30 6.44 -3.26 -3.25
N LEU A 31 5.70 -2.55 -4.05
CA LEU A 31 4.26 -2.73 -4.09
C LEU A 31 3.96 -3.87 -5.05
N GLU A 32 3.26 -4.86 -4.57
CA GLU A 32 2.86 -5.98 -5.39
C GLU A 32 1.41 -5.75 -5.78
N TRP A 33 1.15 -5.59 -7.05
CA TRP A 33 -0.20 -5.31 -7.52
C TRP A 33 -0.65 -6.46 -8.40
N ASN A 34 -1.61 -7.23 -7.89
CA ASN A 34 -2.22 -8.31 -8.63
C ASN A 34 -3.55 -7.81 -9.16
N GLU A 35 -3.78 -8.00 -10.43
CA GLU A 35 -4.99 -7.46 -11.05
C GLU A 35 -6.26 -8.04 -10.50
N GLU A 36 -6.22 -9.24 -9.98
CA GLU A 36 -7.40 -9.82 -9.44
C GLU A 36 -7.54 -9.68 -7.95
N THR A 37 -6.48 -9.81 -7.20
CA THR A 37 -6.60 -9.87 -5.77
C THR A 37 -6.27 -8.57 -5.07
N GLY A 38 -5.59 -7.65 -5.73
CA GLY A 38 -5.35 -6.35 -5.13
C GLY A 38 -3.90 -6.03 -4.90
N LYS A 39 -3.65 -5.12 -3.97
CA LYS A 39 -2.31 -4.61 -3.72
C LYS A 39 -1.79 -5.11 -2.40
N TYR A 40 -0.53 -5.49 -2.38
CA TYR A 40 0.11 -6.02 -1.19
C TYR A 40 1.47 -5.39 -0.97
N LEU A 41 1.91 -5.37 0.25
CA LEU A 41 3.16 -4.73 0.60
C LEU A 41 3.78 -5.45 1.78
N THR A 42 5.10 -5.56 1.80
CA THR A 42 5.80 -6.15 2.93
C THR A 42 6.65 -5.07 3.59
N LEU A 43 6.54 -4.94 4.88
CA LEU A 43 7.31 -3.97 5.63
C LEU A 43 8.05 -4.68 6.75
N SER A 44 9.09 -4.04 7.24
CA SER A 44 9.84 -4.61 8.33
C SER A 44 9.26 -4.21 9.67
N CYS A 45 8.36 -3.26 9.71
CA CYS A 45 7.79 -2.83 10.99
C CYS A 45 6.35 -3.31 11.12
N SER A 46 5.82 -3.23 12.31
CA SER A 46 4.45 -3.61 12.57
C SER A 46 3.57 -2.38 12.61
N LEU A 47 2.36 -2.55 12.12
CA LEU A 47 1.40 -1.45 12.10
C LEU A 47 0.19 -1.83 12.93
N CYS A 48 -0.46 -0.82 13.49
CA CYS A 48 -1.70 -1.07 14.19
C CYS A 48 -2.78 -1.42 13.18
N PRO A 49 -3.77 -2.21 13.58
CA PRO A 49 -4.81 -2.59 12.65
C PRO A 49 -5.48 -1.37 12.04
N GLY A 50 -5.65 -1.40 10.76
CA GLY A 50 -6.30 -0.30 10.06
C GLY A 50 -5.48 0.96 9.92
N SER A 51 -4.17 0.88 10.16
CA SER A 51 -3.33 2.05 10.05
C SER A 51 -3.29 2.59 8.65
N MET A 52 -3.12 3.89 8.56
CA MET A 52 -2.99 4.53 7.29
C MET A 52 -1.52 4.70 6.96
N ILE A 53 -1.15 4.38 5.74
CA ILE A 53 0.21 4.59 5.28
C ILE A 53 0.17 5.35 3.98
N PHE A 54 1.30 5.90 3.59
CA PHE A 54 1.43 6.65 2.34
C PHE A 54 2.46 5.97 1.45
N LEU A 55 2.11 5.78 0.21
CA LEU A 55 3.00 5.18 -0.76
C LEU A 55 3.36 6.18 -1.84
N ARG A 56 4.62 6.22 -2.20
CA ARG A 56 5.06 7.06 -3.29
C ARG A 56 5.90 6.21 -4.24
N LEU A 57 5.61 6.25 -5.52
CA LEU A 57 6.40 5.50 -6.49
C LEU A 57 7.79 6.07 -6.61
N LEU A 58 8.77 5.21 -6.64
CA LEU A 58 10.14 5.65 -6.72
C LEU A 58 10.69 5.71 -8.13
N GLN A 59 9.95 5.18 -9.11
CA GLN A 59 10.43 5.20 -10.45
C GLN A 59 9.51 5.87 -11.33
N PRO A 60 9.35 7.10 -11.25
CA PRO A 60 8.35 7.81 -12.00
C PRO A 60 8.79 8.03 -13.41
N THR A 61 7.91 7.80 -14.30
CA THR A 61 8.18 8.15 -15.66
C THR A 61 8.08 9.65 -15.79
N SER A 62 7.35 10.29 -14.94
CA SER A 62 7.28 11.73 -14.93
C SER A 62 7.76 12.15 -13.58
N PRO A 63 8.91 12.64 -13.47
CA PRO A 63 9.50 12.89 -12.17
C PRO A 63 8.71 13.81 -11.27
N ASP A 64 7.95 14.68 -11.82
CA ASP A 64 7.24 15.58 -10.96
C ASP A 64 5.92 15.05 -10.54
N ARG A 65 5.63 13.83 -10.82
CA ARG A 65 4.32 13.32 -10.48
C ARG A 65 4.29 12.30 -9.41
N SER A 66 5.31 12.13 -8.66
CA SER A 66 5.34 11.10 -7.66
C SER A 66 4.68 11.56 -6.40
N LEU A 67 3.40 11.68 -6.39
CA LEU A 67 2.68 12.11 -5.21
C LEU A 67 2.32 10.93 -4.34
N PRO A 68 2.38 11.09 -3.04
CA PRO A 68 2.01 9.98 -2.15
C PRO A 68 0.52 9.69 -2.21
N VAL A 69 0.19 8.43 -2.09
CA VAL A 69 -1.20 8.01 -2.08
C VAL A 69 -1.46 7.28 -0.78
N ALA A 70 -2.57 7.57 -0.15
CA ALA A 70 -2.89 7.01 1.14
C ALA A 70 -3.63 5.69 1.02
N TYR A 71 -3.25 4.73 1.86
CA TYR A 71 -3.89 3.43 1.90
C TYR A 71 -4.10 3.00 3.34
N HIS A 72 -5.12 2.18 3.58
CA HIS A 72 -5.25 1.48 4.83
C HIS A 72 -4.53 0.16 4.69
N ALA A 73 -3.74 -0.21 5.67
CA ALA A 73 -2.97 -1.44 5.63
C ALA A 73 -3.61 -2.47 6.55
N LEU A 74 -3.94 -3.62 5.98
CA LEU A 74 -4.54 -4.70 6.75
C LEU A 74 -3.52 -5.83 6.86
N HIS A 75 -3.17 -6.19 8.08
CA HIS A 75 -2.15 -7.20 8.31
C HIS A 75 -2.63 -8.56 7.84
N MET A 76 -1.79 -9.27 7.14
CA MET A 76 -2.13 -10.61 6.69
C MET A 76 -1.32 -11.66 7.41
N ASN A 77 -0.03 -11.56 7.40
CA ASN A 77 0.83 -12.56 8.03
C ASN A 77 2.27 -12.06 8.14
N ALA A 78 3.03 -12.73 8.96
CA ALA A 78 4.45 -12.46 9.04
C ALA A 78 5.14 -13.25 7.95
N THR A 79 6.23 -12.72 7.42
CA THR A 79 6.96 -13.42 6.38
C THR A 79 8.12 -14.18 7.00
N PRO A 80 8.65 -15.18 6.29
CA PRO A 80 9.77 -15.95 6.85
C PRO A 80 11.00 -15.10 7.10
N GLU A 81 11.14 -14.00 6.39
CA GLU A 81 12.29 -13.16 6.56
C GLU A 81 12.14 -12.18 7.71
N GLY A 82 11.07 -12.25 8.44
CA GLY A 82 10.88 -11.34 9.56
C GLY A 82 10.06 -10.10 9.24
N GLY A 83 9.58 -9.99 8.05
CA GLY A 83 8.74 -8.85 7.70
C GLY A 83 7.28 -9.12 7.98
N GLN A 84 6.45 -8.12 7.67
CA GLN A 84 5.02 -8.22 7.85
C GLN A 84 4.36 -7.92 6.52
N ARG A 85 3.43 -8.74 6.13
CA ARG A 85 2.75 -8.57 4.85
C ARG A 85 1.39 -7.94 5.08
N PHE A 86 1.07 -6.95 4.27
CA PHE A 86 -0.18 -6.21 4.39
C PHE A 86 -0.91 -6.16 3.07
N ARG A 87 -2.22 -6.16 3.15
CA ARG A 87 -3.05 -5.90 2.00
C ARG A 87 -3.47 -4.45 2.08
N LEU A 88 -3.49 -3.76 0.96
CA LEU A 88 -3.75 -2.33 0.95
C LEU A 88 -5.10 -2.02 0.35
N ASN A 89 -5.86 -1.18 1.03
CA ASN A 89 -7.11 -0.67 0.51
C ASN A 89 -6.97 0.82 0.34
N GLN A 90 -7.25 1.31 -0.84
CA GLN A 90 -7.07 2.72 -1.10
C GLN A 90 -8.14 3.52 -0.39
N ILE A 91 -7.72 4.62 0.22
CA ILE A 91 -8.65 5.47 0.91
C ILE A 91 -9.28 6.38 -0.11
N GLN A 92 -10.57 6.32 -0.20
CA GLN A 92 -11.27 7.14 -1.14
C GLN A 92 -11.56 8.46 -0.52
N PRO A 93 -11.46 9.51 -1.29
CA PRO A 93 -11.84 10.81 -0.77
C PRO A 93 -13.29 10.75 -0.43
N ASN A 94 -13.62 11.42 0.61
CA ASN A 94 -15.00 11.41 1.02
C ASN A 94 -15.87 12.27 0.19
N ARG A 95 -16.04 11.96 -1.05
CA ARG A 95 -16.79 12.75 -1.86
C ARG A 95 -18.15 12.40 -1.70
N GLY A 96 -18.41 11.31 -1.20
CA GLY A 96 -19.76 10.91 -1.07
C GLY A 96 -20.48 11.85 -0.28
N SER A 97 -19.78 12.45 0.53
CA SER A 97 -20.51 13.30 1.33
C SER A 97 -21.13 14.29 0.50
N LYS A 98 -20.64 14.51 -0.62
CA LYS A 98 -21.21 15.44 -1.35
C LYS A 98 -22.39 14.97 -1.83
N ASP A 99 -22.52 13.83 -1.85
CA ASP A 99 -23.64 13.38 -2.39
C ASP A 99 -24.64 13.57 -1.46
N THR A 100 -24.39 13.83 -0.46
CA THR A 100 -25.31 13.88 0.39
C THR A 100 -25.88 14.93 0.17
N PRO A 101 -26.64 15.02 -0.03
CA PRO A 101 -27.24 15.84 -0.32
C PRO A 101 -27.47 16.51 0.22
N ALA A 102 -27.39 16.67 0.31
CA ALA A 102 -27.57 17.33 0.57
C ALA A 102 -28.18 17.54 0.58
#